data_154ee587d8385cb622f95335895721fd
#
_entry.id   154ee587d8385cb622f95335895721fd
#
_cell.length_a   1.000
_cell.length_b   1.000
_cell.length_c   1.000
_cell.angle_alpha   90.00
_cell.angle_beta   90.00
_cell.angle_gamma   90.00
#
_symmetry.space_group_name_H-M   'P 1'
#
loop_
_entity.id
_entity.type
_entity.pdbx_description
1 polymer ?
#
loop_
_entity_poly.entity_id
_entity_poly.type
_entity_poly.pdbx_seq_one_letter_code
_entity_poly.pdbx_strand_id
1 'polypeptide(L)'
;RYSLTNEDVEQLAHYALVIEQHYGRPMDIEWGKDGADGKLYILQARPETVKSQQTGQVEHRYRLTGDTSKSTLLAEGRAIGQKIGTGPVRIVHSIAEMDQVQAGDVLVTDMTDPNWEPVMKRASAIVTNRGGRTCHAAIIARELGIPAVVGCGNATDRLKDGTLVTVSCAEGDTGRIYDGLLETEVTEVQRGSMPPIATKIMMNVGNPQLAFDFAQLPNDGVGLARLEFIINNNIGVH
;
A
#
# COMPACT_ATOMS: atom_id res chain seq x y z
N ARG A 1 -12.41 26.02 -10.53
CA ARG A 1 -12.00 27.09 -9.59
C ARG A 1 -11.12 26.42 -8.53
N TYR A 2 -9.93 26.97 -8.28
CA TYR A 2 -9.04 26.46 -7.24
C TYR A 2 -9.62 26.76 -5.85
N SER A 3 -9.38 25.86 -4.89
CA SER A 3 -9.84 26.02 -3.50
C SER A 3 -8.94 26.95 -2.68
N LEU A 4 -7.69 27.15 -3.11
CA LEU A 4 -6.68 27.99 -2.47
C LEU A 4 -6.29 29.16 -3.36
N THR A 5 -5.88 30.26 -2.74
CA THR A 5 -5.20 31.38 -3.41
C THR A 5 -3.70 31.11 -3.51
N ASN A 6 -2.97 31.93 -4.29
CA ASN A 6 -1.52 31.80 -4.37
C ASN A 6 -0.85 32.06 -3.01
N GLU A 7 -1.37 33.02 -2.25
CA GLU A 7 -0.90 33.36 -0.91
C GLU A 7 -1.11 32.19 0.07
N ASP A 8 -2.24 31.48 -0.03
CA ASP A 8 -2.50 30.27 0.77
C ASP A 8 -1.46 29.18 0.46
N VAL A 9 -1.13 28.98 -0.82
CA VAL A 9 -0.14 27.98 -1.23
C VAL A 9 1.26 28.34 -0.74
N GLU A 10 1.66 29.61 -0.84
CA GLU A 10 2.95 30.10 -0.33
C GLU A 10 3.03 29.92 1.20
N GLN A 11 1.94 30.21 1.91
CA GLN A 11 1.88 30.02 3.36
C GLN A 11 2.00 28.55 3.76
N LEU A 12 1.30 27.65 3.06
CA LEU A 12 1.41 26.20 3.30
C LEU A 12 2.84 25.70 3.02
N ALA A 13 3.45 26.14 1.94
CA ALA A 13 4.84 25.79 1.64
C ALA A 13 5.79 26.27 2.74
N HIS A 14 5.58 27.47 3.28
CA HIS A 14 6.35 27.98 4.41
C HIS A 14 6.16 27.12 5.67
N TYR A 15 4.92 26.74 5.99
CA TYR A 15 4.64 25.84 7.12
C TYR A 15 5.32 24.47 6.95
N ALA A 16 5.29 23.92 5.74
CA ALA A 16 5.96 22.65 5.43
C ALA A 16 7.47 22.73 5.69
N LEU A 17 8.14 23.82 5.24
CA LEU A 17 9.57 24.04 5.48
C LEU A 17 9.90 24.17 6.97
N VAL A 18 9.10 24.91 7.73
CA VAL A 18 9.28 25.07 9.19
C VAL A 18 9.14 23.71 9.89
N ILE A 19 8.14 22.92 9.51
CA ILE A 19 7.90 21.60 10.08
C ILE A 19 9.05 20.65 9.73
N GLU A 20 9.47 20.59 8.47
CA GLU A 20 10.59 19.77 8.02
C GLU A 20 11.89 20.14 8.77
N GLN A 21 12.18 21.43 8.93
CA GLN A 21 13.33 21.89 9.67
C GLN A 21 13.26 21.51 11.16
N HIS A 22 12.08 21.57 11.77
CA HIS A 22 11.88 21.19 13.18
C HIS A 22 12.12 19.70 13.42
N TYR A 23 11.61 18.85 12.54
CA TYR A 23 11.75 17.39 12.67
C TYR A 23 13.02 16.82 12.01
N GLY A 24 13.76 17.62 11.25
CA GLY A 24 15.00 17.24 10.55
C GLY A 24 14.77 16.20 9.43
N ARG A 25 13.56 16.10 8.90
CA ARG A 25 13.18 15.15 7.82
C ARG A 25 11.87 15.58 7.16
N PRO A 26 11.60 15.11 5.92
CA PRO A 26 10.33 15.33 5.24
C PRO A 26 9.15 14.84 6.06
N MET A 27 8.09 15.63 6.09
CA MET A 27 6.87 15.37 6.83
C MET A 27 5.66 15.46 5.90
N ASP A 28 4.76 14.50 6.04
CA ASP A 28 3.41 14.57 5.50
C ASP A 28 2.56 15.43 6.44
N ILE A 29 1.86 16.42 5.91
CA ILE A 29 1.06 17.36 6.70
C ILE A 29 -0.40 17.34 6.27
N GLU A 30 -1.28 17.30 7.25
CA GLU A 30 -2.71 17.56 7.06
C GLU A 30 -3.03 18.98 7.49
N TRP A 31 -3.84 19.67 6.72
CA TRP A 31 -4.19 21.06 6.96
C TRP A 31 -5.65 21.34 6.65
N GLY A 32 -6.18 22.42 7.20
CA GLY A 32 -7.51 22.93 6.93
C GLY A 32 -7.52 24.43 6.80
N LYS A 33 -8.40 24.95 5.97
CA LYS A 33 -8.69 26.40 5.90
C LYS A 33 -10.04 26.65 6.57
N ASP A 34 -10.02 27.45 7.64
CA ASP A 34 -11.23 27.79 8.37
C ASP A 34 -12.11 28.73 7.51
N GLY A 35 -13.38 28.38 7.38
CA GLY A 35 -14.35 29.17 6.63
C GLY A 35 -14.81 30.45 7.34
N ALA A 36 -14.59 30.56 8.66
CA ALA A 36 -14.98 31.70 9.47
C ALA A 36 -13.92 32.81 9.48
N ASP A 37 -12.63 32.44 9.66
CA ASP A 37 -11.54 33.42 9.74
C ASP A 37 -10.62 33.41 8.51
N GLY A 38 -10.79 32.44 7.62
CA GLY A 38 -10.02 32.30 6.39
C GLY A 38 -8.56 31.85 6.58
N LYS A 39 -8.17 31.46 7.80
CA LYS A 39 -6.79 31.08 8.12
C LYS A 39 -6.52 29.62 7.82
N LEU A 40 -5.24 29.33 7.57
CA LEU A 40 -4.72 27.97 7.41
C LEU A 40 -4.24 27.42 8.74
N TYR A 41 -4.64 26.20 9.05
CA TYR A 41 -4.28 25.47 10.27
C TYR A 41 -3.65 24.14 9.89
N ILE A 42 -2.50 23.82 10.49
CA ILE A 42 -1.92 22.48 10.43
C ILE A 42 -2.65 21.62 11.44
N LEU A 43 -3.24 20.54 10.98
CA LEU A 43 -4.04 19.61 11.78
C LEU A 43 -3.21 18.42 12.25
N GLN A 44 -2.30 17.93 11.41
CA GLN A 44 -1.41 16.83 11.71
C GLN A 44 -0.10 16.99 10.96
N ALA A 45 1.00 16.52 11.54
CA ALA A 45 2.27 16.31 10.87
C ALA A 45 2.79 14.92 11.28
N ARG A 46 3.13 14.10 10.29
CA ARG A 46 3.71 12.76 10.49
C ARG A 46 4.92 12.57 9.58
N PRO A 47 5.92 11.76 9.99
CA PRO A 47 7.02 11.46 9.12
C PRO A 47 6.54 10.84 7.82
N GLU A 48 7.04 11.34 6.69
CA GLU A 48 6.80 10.69 5.41
C GLU A 48 7.39 9.27 5.46
N THR A 49 6.56 8.28 5.20
CA THR A 49 6.94 6.89 5.33
C THR A 49 7.59 6.36 4.04
N VAL A 50 8.72 5.73 4.23
CA VAL A 50 9.43 4.67 3.48
C VAL A 50 9.51 4.74 1.95
N LYS A 51 8.52 5.23 1.19
CA LYS A 51 8.63 5.24 -0.28
C LYS A 51 9.60 6.29 -0.82
N SER A 52 9.71 7.44 -0.17
CA SER A 52 10.68 8.47 -0.56
C SER A 52 12.12 8.13 -0.17
N GLN A 53 12.31 7.24 0.81
CA GLN A 53 13.63 6.78 1.25
C GLN A 53 14.13 5.54 0.49
N GLN A 54 13.31 4.87 -0.30
CA GLN A 54 13.73 3.78 -1.17
C GLN A 54 14.38 4.32 -2.46
N THR A 55 15.47 5.04 -2.32
CA THR A 55 16.43 5.27 -3.41
C THR A 55 17.23 4.00 -3.76
N GLY A 56 16.74 2.84 -3.34
CA GLY A 56 17.38 1.56 -3.60
C GLY A 56 17.24 1.15 -5.06
N GLN A 57 18.36 0.96 -5.72
CA GLN A 57 18.48 0.38 -7.06
C GLN A 57 18.07 -1.12 -7.11
N VAL A 58 17.52 -1.65 -6.01
CA VAL A 58 17.19 -3.07 -5.86
C VAL A 58 15.68 -3.23 -5.67
N GLU A 59 15.07 -3.97 -6.56
CA GLU A 59 13.67 -4.41 -6.47
C GLU A 59 13.61 -5.85 -5.98
N HIS A 60 12.82 -6.12 -4.93
CA HIS A 60 12.56 -7.47 -4.46
C HIS A 60 11.31 -8.02 -5.15
N ARG A 61 11.47 -9.09 -5.92
CA ARG A 61 10.36 -9.82 -6.53
C ARG A 61 10.07 -11.08 -5.76
N TYR A 62 8.82 -11.20 -5.35
CA TYR A 62 8.33 -12.34 -4.57
C TYR A 62 7.61 -13.32 -5.52
N ARG A 63 7.86 -14.59 -5.34
CA ARG A 63 7.18 -15.66 -6.08
C ARG A 63 6.94 -16.86 -5.17
N LEU A 64 5.77 -17.48 -5.28
CA LEU A 64 5.51 -18.81 -4.74
C LEU A 64 6.23 -19.84 -5.62
N THR A 65 7.07 -20.70 -5.04
CA THR A 65 7.83 -21.71 -5.77
C THR A 65 7.20 -23.09 -5.71
N GLY A 66 6.30 -23.31 -4.72
CA GLY A 66 5.56 -24.56 -4.58
C GLY A 66 4.39 -24.69 -5.56
N ASP A 67 3.92 -25.91 -5.74
CA ASP A 67 2.71 -26.21 -6.52
C ASP A 67 1.47 -25.75 -5.74
N THR A 68 1.04 -24.51 -6.02
CA THR A 68 -0.15 -23.91 -5.37
C THR A 68 -1.44 -24.64 -5.67
N SER A 69 -1.47 -25.50 -6.71
CA SER A 69 -2.66 -26.30 -7.04
C SER A 69 -3.01 -27.34 -5.96
N LYS A 70 -2.02 -27.71 -5.15
CA LYS A 70 -2.17 -28.63 -4.01
C LYS A 70 -2.48 -27.92 -2.69
N SER A 71 -2.39 -26.60 -2.67
CA SER A 71 -2.62 -25.80 -1.47
C SER A 71 -4.07 -25.38 -1.38
N THR A 72 -4.62 -25.46 -0.17
CA THR A 72 -6.01 -25.03 0.05
C THR A 72 -6.09 -23.51 0.05
N LEU A 73 -6.86 -22.96 -0.87
CA LEU A 73 -7.18 -21.54 -0.88
C LEU A 73 -8.27 -21.25 0.18
N LEU A 74 -7.91 -20.47 1.19
CA LEU A 74 -8.81 -20.15 2.30
C LEU A 74 -9.66 -18.90 2.01
N ALA A 75 -9.07 -17.86 1.44
CA ALA A 75 -9.75 -16.63 1.08
C ALA A 75 -9.03 -15.92 -0.05
N GLU A 76 -9.72 -15.02 -0.74
CA GLU A 76 -9.16 -14.15 -1.76
C GLU A 76 -9.79 -12.75 -1.70
N GLY A 77 -9.08 -11.77 -2.21
CA GLY A 77 -9.53 -10.37 -2.25
C GLY A 77 -8.62 -9.54 -3.16
N ARG A 78 -8.61 -8.24 -2.97
CA ARG A 78 -7.73 -7.33 -3.71
C ARG A 78 -6.32 -7.32 -3.13
N ALA A 79 -5.32 -7.58 -3.95
CA ALA A 79 -3.92 -7.48 -3.58
C ALA A 79 -3.50 -6.02 -3.38
N ILE A 80 -2.78 -5.77 -2.29
CA ILE A 80 -2.13 -4.50 -1.99
C ILE A 80 -0.64 -4.77 -1.84
N GLY A 81 0.15 -4.13 -2.69
CA GLY A 81 1.57 -4.44 -2.83
C GLY A 81 1.82 -5.67 -3.70
N GLN A 82 3.06 -6.20 -3.64
CA GLN A 82 3.52 -7.34 -4.44
C GLN A 82 4.29 -8.36 -3.60
N LYS A 83 4.22 -8.23 -2.28
CA LYS A 83 4.93 -9.10 -1.34
C LYS A 83 4.11 -10.32 -0.94
N ILE A 84 4.80 -11.25 -0.32
CA ILE A 84 4.20 -12.41 0.34
C ILE A 84 4.51 -12.29 1.83
N GLY A 85 3.51 -12.45 2.67
CA GLY A 85 3.63 -12.50 4.12
C GLY A 85 3.16 -13.85 4.65
N THR A 86 3.81 -14.34 5.69
CA THR A 86 3.48 -15.62 6.32
C THR A 86 3.41 -15.47 7.82
N GLY A 87 2.57 -16.24 8.47
CA GLY A 87 2.49 -16.26 9.92
C GLY A 87 1.19 -16.87 10.42
N PRO A 88 1.03 -16.93 11.76
CA PRO A 88 -0.22 -17.35 12.37
C PRO A 88 -1.30 -16.27 12.19
N VAL A 89 -2.50 -16.70 11.91
CA VAL A 89 -3.69 -15.84 11.84
C VAL A 89 -3.99 -15.27 13.22
N ARG A 90 -4.23 -13.97 13.29
CA ARG A 90 -4.77 -13.32 14.47
C ARG A 90 -6.02 -12.55 14.09
N ILE A 91 -7.17 -13.10 14.51
CA ILE A 91 -8.48 -12.47 14.27
C ILE A 91 -8.73 -11.45 15.36
N VAL A 92 -8.95 -10.20 14.95
CA VAL A 92 -9.19 -9.06 15.85
C VAL A 92 -10.48 -8.37 15.43
N HIS A 93 -11.46 -8.35 16.32
CA HIS A 93 -12.77 -7.76 16.04
C HIS A 93 -12.87 -6.31 16.49
N SER A 94 -12.04 -5.89 17.44
CA SER A 94 -12.06 -4.54 17.98
C SER A 94 -10.66 -4.06 18.41
N ILE A 95 -10.52 -2.74 18.53
CA ILE A 95 -9.29 -2.10 19.02
C ILE A 95 -8.88 -2.62 20.41
N ALA A 96 -9.84 -2.99 21.25
CA ALA A 96 -9.58 -3.52 22.61
C ALA A 96 -8.79 -4.85 22.59
N GLU A 97 -8.80 -5.56 21.47
CA GLU A 97 -8.13 -6.85 21.31
C GLU A 97 -6.76 -6.76 20.65
N MET A 98 -6.30 -5.56 20.30
CA MET A 98 -5.06 -5.35 19.55
C MET A 98 -3.80 -5.89 20.22
N ASP A 99 -3.79 -5.98 21.55
CA ASP A 99 -2.66 -6.50 22.32
C ASP A 99 -2.39 -7.99 22.07
N GLN A 100 -3.37 -8.71 21.51
CA GLN A 100 -3.22 -10.12 21.14
C GLN A 100 -2.34 -10.31 19.91
N VAL A 101 -2.17 -9.27 19.08
CA VAL A 101 -1.35 -9.35 17.85
C VAL A 101 0.12 -9.27 18.20
N GLN A 102 0.86 -10.30 17.87
CA GLN A 102 2.31 -10.38 18.03
C GLN A 102 3.04 -10.01 16.74
N ALA A 103 4.33 -9.71 16.86
CA ALA A 103 5.16 -9.47 15.68
C ALA A 103 5.22 -10.72 14.79
N GLY A 104 4.90 -10.55 13.51
CA GLY A 104 4.86 -11.65 12.55
C GLY A 104 3.50 -12.33 12.38
N ASP A 105 2.48 -11.94 13.15
CA ASP A 105 1.12 -12.43 12.95
C ASP A 105 0.52 -11.90 11.63
N VAL A 106 -0.40 -12.66 11.05
CA VAL A 106 -1.29 -12.20 9.99
C VAL A 106 -2.52 -11.60 10.63
N LEU A 107 -2.64 -10.27 10.58
CA LEU A 107 -3.79 -9.55 11.12
C LEU A 107 -5.01 -9.77 10.24
N VAL A 108 -6.08 -10.32 10.81
CA VAL A 108 -7.36 -10.55 10.13
C VAL A 108 -8.47 -9.79 10.86
N THR A 109 -9.18 -8.92 10.16
CA THR A 109 -10.24 -8.09 10.76
C THR A 109 -11.33 -7.76 9.74
N ASP A 110 -12.44 -7.22 10.20
CA ASP A 110 -13.51 -6.77 9.31
C ASP A 110 -13.08 -5.54 8.49
N MET A 111 -12.59 -4.50 9.17
CA MET A 111 -12.01 -3.29 8.57
C MET A 111 -11.10 -2.59 9.56
N THR A 112 -10.26 -1.67 9.09
CA THR A 112 -9.38 -0.86 9.94
C THR A 112 -9.72 0.62 9.86
N ASP A 113 -9.35 1.37 10.90
CA ASP A 113 -9.37 2.82 10.99
C ASP A 113 -7.99 3.34 11.48
N PRO A 114 -7.75 4.66 11.55
CA PRO A 114 -6.46 5.21 11.94
C PRO A 114 -5.89 4.70 13.28
N ASN A 115 -6.71 4.27 14.20
CA ASN A 115 -6.25 3.76 15.51
C ASN A 115 -5.61 2.36 15.41
N TRP A 116 -5.74 1.68 14.26
CA TRP A 116 -5.17 0.35 14.02
C TRP A 116 -3.70 0.38 13.57
N GLU A 117 -3.15 1.56 13.23
CA GLU A 117 -1.79 1.68 12.73
C GLU A 117 -0.72 1.01 13.63
N PRO A 118 -0.75 1.15 14.97
CA PRO A 118 0.24 0.52 15.84
C PRO A 118 0.26 -1.01 15.75
N VAL A 119 -0.89 -1.66 15.57
CA VAL A 119 -0.97 -3.11 15.43
C VAL A 119 -0.61 -3.55 14.02
N MET A 120 -0.99 -2.79 13.00
CA MET A 120 -0.64 -3.08 11.61
C MET A 120 0.87 -3.10 11.39
N LYS A 121 1.64 -2.27 12.11
CA LYS A 121 3.13 -2.25 12.06
C LYS A 121 3.79 -3.55 12.52
N ARG A 122 3.12 -4.33 13.36
CA ARG A 122 3.62 -5.62 13.88
C ARG A 122 3.29 -6.79 12.97
N ALA A 123 2.27 -6.64 12.12
CA ALA A 123 1.76 -7.70 11.27
C ALA A 123 2.74 -8.04 10.14
N SER A 124 2.82 -9.32 9.79
CA SER A 124 3.51 -9.82 8.58
C SER A 124 2.67 -9.62 7.32
N ALA A 125 1.35 -9.61 7.47
CA ALA A 125 0.36 -9.33 6.44
C ALA A 125 -0.96 -8.87 7.06
N ILE A 126 -1.80 -8.23 6.25
CA ILE A 126 -3.10 -7.71 6.68
C ILE A 126 -4.19 -8.30 5.77
N VAL A 127 -5.27 -8.77 6.37
CA VAL A 127 -6.44 -9.31 5.65
C VAL A 127 -7.69 -8.63 6.19
N THR A 128 -8.52 -8.07 5.31
CA THR A 128 -9.78 -7.45 5.72
C THR A 128 -10.97 -7.97 4.94
N ASN A 129 -12.11 -8.12 5.61
CA ASN A 129 -13.37 -8.49 4.96
C ASN A 129 -13.83 -7.39 4.02
N ARG A 130 -13.78 -6.15 4.48
CA ARG A 130 -14.24 -4.96 3.74
C ARG A 130 -13.07 -4.09 3.31
N GLY A 131 -13.31 -3.31 2.28
CA GLY A 131 -12.38 -2.32 1.78
C GLY A 131 -11.98 -2.56 0.33
N GLY A 132 -11.44 -1.52 -0.26
CA GLY A 132 -10.89 -1.50 -1.61
C GLY A 132 -9.48 -0.92 -1.61
N ARG A 133 -8.93 -0.63 -2.79
CA ARG A 133 -7.56 -0.14 -2.95
C ARG A 133 -7.28 1.21 -2.29
N THR A 134 -8.30 1.95 -1.91
CA THR A 134 -8.23 3.27 -1.26
C THR A 134 -8.70 3.26 0.20
N CYS A 135 -9.02 2.09 0.77
CA CYS A 135 -9.38 2.00 2.18
C CYS A 135 -8.16 2.21 3.08
N HIS A 136 -8.40 2.51 4.35
CA HIS A 136 -7.34 2.75 5.34
C HIS A 136 -6.31 1.61 5.38
N ALA A 137 -6.77 0.34 5.46
CA ALA A 137 -5.87 -0.82 5.45
C ALA A 137 -4.93 -0.82 4.23
N ALA A 138 -5.45 -0.49 3.04
CA ALA A 138 -4.67 -0.47 1.82
C ALA A 138 -3.64 0.67 1.78
N ILE A 139 -4.00 1.84 2.29
CA ILE A 139 -3.11 3.01 2.37
C ILE A 139 -1.95 2.70 3.32
N ILE A 140 -2.26 2.31 4.55
CA ILE A 140 -1.24 2.02 5.57
C ILE A 140 -0.36 0.82 5.18
N ALA A 141 -0.94 -0.24 4.58
CA ALA A 141 -0.16 -1.37 4.10
C ALA A 141 0.90 -0.97 3.05
N ARG A 142 0.54 -0.05 2.12
CA ARG A 142 1.51 0.51 1.16
C ARG A 142 2.59 1.34 1.87
N GLU A 143 2.20 2.17 2.81
CA GLU A 143 3.12 3.00 3.59
C GLU A 143 4.12 2.13 4.37
N LEU A 144 3.64 1.10 5.03
CA LEU A 144 4.48 0.17 5.80
C LEU A 144 5.25 -0.83 4.92
N GLY A 145 4.90 -0.96 3.63
CA GLY A 145 5.48 -1.96 2.76
C GLY A 145 5.11 -3.40 3.13
N ILE A 146 3.96 -3.59 3.76
CA ILE A 146 3.41 -4.89 4.19
C ILE A 146 2.40 -5.37 3.15
N PRO A 147 2.35 -6.66 2.78
CA PRO A 147 1.31 -7.17 1.91
C PRO A 147 -0.05 -7.12 2.60
N ALA A 148 -1.08 -6.71 1.87
CA ALA A 148 -2.43 -6.79 2.38
C ALA A 148 -3.40 -7.32 1.33
N VAL A 149 -4.42 -8.04 1.78
CA VAL A 149 -5.52 -8.51 0.95
C VAL A 149 -6.82 -7.93 1.54
N VAL A 150 -7.46 -7.06 0.77
CA VAL A 150 -8.65 -6.34 1.24
C VAL A 150 -9.89 -6.76 0.46
N GLY A 151 -11.06 -6.62 1.08
CA GLY A 151 -12.31 -6.96 0.43
C GLY A 151 -12.55 -8.46 0.27
N CYS A 152 -12.09 -9.28 1.22
CA CYS A 152 -12.26 -10.74 1.19
C CYS A 152 -13.69 -11.22 1.49
N GLY A 153 -14.57 -10.33 1.93
CA GLY A 153 -15.96 -10.63 2.26
C GLY A 153 -16.14 -11.26 3.62
N ASN A 154 -15.57 -12.44 3.86
CA ASN A 154 -15.79 -13.23 5.08
C ASN A 154 -14.53 -13.94 5.59
N ALA A 155 -13.36 -13.32 5.44
CA ALA A 155 -12.11 -13.91 5.91
C ALA A 155 -12.12 -14.21 7.42
N THR A 156 -12.74 -13.34 8.23
CA THR A 156 -12.87 -13.54 9.68
C THR A 156 -13.64 -14.81 10.07
N ASP A 157 -14.52 -15.30 9.19
CA ASP A 157 -15.30 -16.52 9.42
C ASP A 157 -14.61 -17.76 8.84
N ARG A 158 -13.85 -17.58 7.76
CA ARG A 158 -13.19 -18.68 7.03
C ARG A 158 -11.83 -19.04 7.61
N LEU A 159 -11.10 -18.06 8.10
CA LEU A 159 -9.80 -18.26 8.73
C LEU A 159 -10.00 -18.64 10.21
N LYS A 160 -9.07 -19.41 10.74
CA LYS A 160 -9.08 -19.81 12.15
C LYS A 160 -7.90 -19.18 12.86
N ASP A 161 -8.16 -18.60 14.03
CA ASP A 161 -7.12 -18.00 14.84
C ASP A 161 -5.99 -19.00 15.15
N GLY A 162 -4.76 -18.56 15.08
CA GLY A 162 -3.56 -19.36 15.30
C GLY A 162 -3.14 -20.26 14.12
N THR A 163 -3.95 -20.41 13.07
CA THR A 163 -3.58 -21.22 11.90
C THR A 163 -2.47 -20.53 11.11
N LEU A 164 -1.43 -21.27 10.71
CA LEU A 164 -0.37 -20.75 9.85
C LEU A 164 -0.90 -20.59 8.43
N VAL A 165 -0.66 -19.42 7.85
CA VAL A 165 -1.09 -19.10 6.48
C VAL A 165 -0.03 -18.39 5.70
N THR A 166 -0.17 -18.43 4.38
CA THR A 166 0.60 -17.63 3.42
C THR A 166 -0.33 -16.65 2.72
N VAL A 167 -0.04 -15.36 2.86
CA VAL A 167 -0.77 -14.26 2.20
C VAL A 167 0.04 -13.79 1.01
N SER A 168 -0.43 -14.07 -0.19
CA SER A 168 0.26 -13.74 -1.44
C SER A 168 -0.39 -12.53 -2.12
N CYS A 169 0.39 -11.49 -2.34
CA CYS A 169 0.06 -10.36 -3.23
C CYS A 169 0.93 -10.38 -4.50
N ALA A 170 1.68 -11.46 -4.75
CA ALA A 170 2.62 -11.57 -5.87
C ALA A 170 2.00 -12.17 -7.14
N GLU A 171 0.71 -12.47 -7.14
CA GLU A 171 0.00 -13.16 -8.22
C GLU A 171 -0.92 -12.23 -9.02
N GLY A 172 -0.55 -10.96 -9.12
CA GLY A 172 -1.31 -9.94 -9.84
C GLY A 172 -2.30 -9.17 -8.95
N ASP A 173 -3.45 -8.82 -9.50
CA ASP A 173 -4.45 -7.97 -8.82
C ASP A 173 -5.24 -8.69 -7.72
N THR A 174 -5.25 -10.01 -7.76
CA THR A 174 -5.93 -10.84 -6.75
C THR A 174 -4.93 -11.29 -5.69
N GLY A 175 -5.19 -10.90 -4.44
CA GLY A 175 -4.48 -11.41 -3.29
C GLY A 175 -5.12 -12.71 -2.80
N ARG A 176 -4.29 -13.66 -2.40
CA ARG A 176 -4.73 -15.00 -1.98
C ARG A 176 -4.17 -15.38 -0.63
N ILE A 177 -4.99 -16.04 0.16
CA ILE A 177 -4.62 -16.59 1.46
C ILE A 177 -4.67 -18.11 1.36
N TYR A 178 -3.51 -18.74 1.51
CA TYR A 178 -3.33 -20.18 1.45
C TYR A 178 -3.13 -20.77 2.84
N ASP A 179 -3.65 -21.97 3.05
CA ASP A 179 -3.39 -22.76 4.24
C ASP A 179 -1.93 -23.20 4.30
N GLY A 180 -1.32 -23.06 5.46
CA GLY A 180 0.07 -23.42 5.70
C GLY A 180 1.10 -22.42 5.20
N LEU A 181 2.36 -22.75 5.43
CA LEU A 181 3.52 -21.97 4.99
C LEU A 181 4.00 -22.51 3.66
N LEU A 182 3.79 -21.73 2.59
CA LEU A 182 4.25 -22.09 1.25
C LEU A 182 5.69 -21.61 1.03
N GLU A 183 6.44 -22.36 0.25
CA GLU A 183 7.77 -21.96 -0.17
C GLU A 183 7.72 -20.72 -1.05
N THR A 184 8.56 -19.75 -0.71
CA THR A 184 8.64 -18.48 -1.41
C THR A 184 10.06 -18.20 -1.85
N GLU A 185 10.20 -17.65 -3.04
CA GLU A 185 11.47 -17.14 -3.55
C GLU A 185 11.42 -15.62 -3.57
N VAL A 186 12.46 -15.00 -3.08
CA VAL A 186 12.69 -13.55 -3.19
C VAL A 186 13.89 -13.33 -4.08
N THR A 187 13.66 -12.75 -5.25
CA THR A 187 14.74 -12.42 -6.19
C THR A 187 15.02 -10.92 -6.10
N GLU A 188 16.28 -10.57 -5.89
CA GLU A 188 16.74 -9.19 -5.98
C GLU A 188 17.04 -8.85 -7.43
N VAL A 189 16.31 -7.89 -7.97
CA VAL A 189 16.56 -7.36 -9.30
C VAL A 189 17.20 -5.99 -9.14
N GLN A 190 18.46 -5.88 -9.52
CA GLN A 190 19.09 -4.56 -9.59
C GLN A 190 18.43 -3.77 -10.72
N ARG A 191 17.92 -2.60 -10.41
CA ARG A 191 17.46 -1.64 -11.41
C ARG A 191 18.70 -1.09 -12.11
N GLY A 192 19.13 -1.79 -13.15
CA GLY A 192 20.26 -1.37 -13.98
C GLY A 192 19.88 -0.19 -14.88
N SER A 193 20.87 0.60 -15.24
CA SER A 193 20.72 1.53 -16.35
C SER A 193 20.54 0.73 -17.64
N MET A 194 19.49 1.02 -18.38
CA MET A 194 19.31 0.47 -19.72
C MET A 194 20.44 1.00 -20.63
N PRO A 195 21.09 0.16 -21.43
CA PRO A 195 22.07 0.65 -22.39
C PRO A 195 21.40 1.63 -23.36
N PRO A 196 22.11 2.66 -23.83
CA PRO A 196 21.54 3.60 -24.77
C PRO A 196 21.14 2.89 -26.07
N ILE A 197 19.88 3.01 -26.43
CA ILE A 197 19.29 2.45 -27.65
C ILE A 197 18.67 3.56 -28.49
N ALA A 198 18.63 3.37 -29.80
CA ALA A 198 18.08 4.36 -30.73
C ALA A 198 16.54 4.46 -30.65
N THR A 199 15.88 3.41 -30.19
CA THR A 199 14.42 3.34 -30.06
C THR A 199 14.00 3.73 -28.65
N LYS A 200 13.00 4.62 -28.54
CA LYS A 200 12.42 4.98 -27.26
C LYS A 200 11.55 3.85 -26.72
N ILE A 201 11.78 3.46 -25.46
CA ILE A 201 10.92 2.53 -24.74
C ILE A 201 9.97 3.35 -23.89
N MET A 202 8.67 3.26 -24.19
CA MET A 202 7.64 4.03 -23.49
C MET A 202 6.63 3.10 -22.84
N MET A 203 6.13 3.50 -21.67
CA MET A 203 5.24 2.70 -20.85
C MET A 203 3.77 2.90 -21.24
N ASN A 204 2.99 1.80 -21.24
CA ASN A 204 1.54 1.88 -21.27
C ASN A 204 1.03 1.93 -19.83
N VAL A 205 0.33 3.01 -19.47
CA VAL A 205 -0.20 3.21 -18.12
C VAL A 205 -1.72 3.13 -18.13
N GLY A 206 -2.27 2.10 -17.50
CA GLY A 206 -3.70 1.92 -17.29
C GLY A 206 -4.12 2.01 -15.83
N ASN A 207 -3.16 2.06 -14.90
CA ASN A 207 -3.37 2.22 -13.47
C ASN A 207 -2.48 3.37 -12.95
N PRO A 208 -3.08 4.53 -12.56
CA PRO A 208 -2.31 5.68 -12.06
C PRO A 208 -1.50 5.37 -10.81
N GLN A 209 -1.95 4.42 -9.97
CA GLN A 209 -1.25 4.06 -8.75
C GLN A 209 0.11 3.38 -9.01
N LEU A 210 0.25 2.73 -10.18
CA LEU A 210 1.50 2.10 -10.59
C LEU A 210 2.42 3.04 -11.41
N ALA A 211 1.92 4.21 -11.82
CA ALA A 211 2.66 5.12 -12.69
C ALA A 211 3.96 5.59 -12.04
N PHE A 212 3.96 5.84 -10.73
CA PHE A 212 5.14 6.27 -9.99
C PHE A 212 6.20 5.14 -9.89
N ASP A 213 5.75 3.92 -9.66
CA ASP A 213 6.64 2.75 -9.63
C ASP A 213 7.23 2.49 -11.02
N PHE A 214 6.43 2.65 -12.08
CA PHE A 214 6.87 2.51 -13.47
C PHE A 214 7.86 3.60 -13.89
N ALA A 215 7.72 4.82 -13.36
CA ALA A 215 8.66 5.90 -13.64
C ALA A 215 10.09 5.61 -13.13
N GLN A 216 10.24 4.68 -12.19
CA GLN A 216 11.53 4.24 -11.68
C GLN A 216 12.19 3.16 -12.54
N LEU A 217 11.47 2.55 -13.48
CA LEU A 217 12.02 1.63 -14.47
C LEU A 217 12.70 2.43 -15.60
N PRO A 218 13.76 1.91 -16.22
CA PRO A 218 14.36 2.56 -17.37
C PRO A 218 13.33 2.71 -18.49
N ASN A 219 12.91 3.94 -18.77
CA ASN A 219 11.95 4.25 -19.84
C ASN A 219 12.08 5.71 -20.27
N ASP A 220 11.53 6.04 -21.41
CA ASP A 220 11.49 7.37 -22.02
C ASP A 220 10.14 8.08 -21.78
N GLY A 221 9.34 7.62 -20.84
CA GLY A 221 8.06 8.23 -20.46
C GLY A 221 6.85 7.37 -20.82
N VAL A 222 5.68 8.00 -20.80
CA VAL A 222 4.39 7.35 -21.10
C VAL A 222 4.10 7.45 -22.60
N GLY A 223 3.96 6.29 -23.25
CA GLY A 223 3.57 6.19 -24.66
C GLY A 223 2.06 6.16 -24.85
N LEU A 224 1.36 5.48 -23.93
CA LEU A 224 -0.10 5.40 -23.95
C LEU A 224 -0.66 5.41 -22.54
N ALA A 225 -1.45 6.42 -22.23
CA ALA A 225 -2.32 6.40 -21.05
C ALA A 225 -3.68 5.80 -21.44
N ARG A 226 -3.99 4.63 -20.90
CA ARG A 226 -5.29 3.98 -21.14
C ARG A 226 -6.37 4.63 -20.29
N LEU A 227 -6.88 5.77 -20.77
CA LEU A 227 -7.84 6.60 -20.06
C LEU A 227 -9.14 5.84 -19.75
N GLU A 228 -9.56 4.92 -20.61
CA GLU A 228 -10.72 4.07 -20.40
C GLU A 228 -10.64 3.23 -19.11
N PHE A 229 -9.47 2.70 -18.79
CA PHE A 229 -9.26 1.99 -17.53
C PHE A 229 -9.14 2.95 -16.33
N ILE A 230 -8.51 4.09 -16.53
CA ILE A 230 -8.34 5.11 -15.47
C ILE A 230 -9.71 5.68 -15.08
N ILE A 231 -10.53 6.04 -16.06
CA ILE A 231 -11.87 6.58 -15.84
C ILE A 231 -12.75 5.54 -15.16
N ASN A 232 -12.85 4.34 -15.71
CA ASN A 232 -13.75 3.31 -15.19
C ASN A 232 -13.36 2.82 -13.80
N ASN A 233 -12.06 2.65 -13.52
CA ASN A 233 -11.60 2.01 -12.30
C ASN A 233 -11.27 2.99 -11.16
N ASN A 234 -10.95 4.25 -11.48
CA ASN A 234 -10.50 5.22 -10.48
C ASN A 234 -11.42 6.44 -10.36
N ILE A 235 -12.09 6.86 -11.44
CA ILE A 235 -13.00 8.00 -11.41
C ILE A 235 -14.46 7.51 -11.26
N GLY A 236 -14.81 6.40 -11.92
CA GLY A 236 -16.13 5.77 -11.79
C GLY A 236 -17.27 6.52 -12.49
N VAL A 237 -16.98 7.52 -13.31
CA VAL A 237 -17.96 8.31 -14.07
C VAL A 237 -17.49 8.43 -15.50
N HIS A 238 -18.41 8.23 -16.42
CA HIS A 238 -18.24 8.50 -17.85
C HIS A 238 -18.57 9.94 -18.17
#